data_1e88e7821cf039c83665f5c16f80778d
#
_entry.id   1e88e7821cf039c83665f5c16f80778d
#
_cell.length_a   1.000
_cell.length_b   1.000
_cell.length_c   1.000
_cell.angle_alpha   90.00
_cell.angle_beta   90.00
_cell.angle_gamma   90.00
#
_symmetry.space_group_name_H-M   'P 1'
#
loop_
_entity.id
_entity.type
_entity.pdbx_description
1 polymer ?
#
loop_
_entity_poly.entity_id
_entity_poly.type
_entity_poly.pdbx_seq_one_letter_code
_entity_poly.pdbx_strand_id
1 'polypeptide(L)' 'MAAYTIATHPVKDFDVWKSVFDKFEPVRKEGGERSAVVLRHADDSNMVTVINTWDTIETAQAFFNREELKTAMGEAGV' A
#
# COMPACT_ATOMS: atom_id res chain seq x y z
N MET A 1 10.50 -15.41 -9.66
CA MET A 1 9.71 -14.50 -10.50
C MET A 1 8.98 -13.50 -9.60
N ALA A 2 9.04 -12.22 -9.93
CA ALA A 2 8.40 -11.18 -9.12
C ALA A 2 6.89 -11.15 -9.38
N ALA A 3 6.14 -10.84 -8.32
CA ALA A 3 4.71 -10.61 -8.42
C ALA A 3 4.45 -9.12 -8.21
N TYR A 4 3.41 -8.60 -8.86
CA TYR A 4 3.04 -7.19 -8.76
C TYR A 4 1.62 -7.07 -8.27
N THR A 5 1.37 -6.06 -7.43
CA THR A 5 0.02 -5.66 -7.07
C THR A 5 -0.16 -4.20 -7.44
N ILE A 6 -1.30 -3.89 -8.02
CA ILE A 6 -1.65 -2.53 -8.44
C ILE A 6 -3.01 -2.23 -7.82
N ALA A 7 -3.04 -1.21 -6.95
CA ALA A 7 -4.27 -0.83 -6.28
C ALA A 7 -4.53 0.66 -6.48
N THR A 8 -5.75 1.00 -6.86
CA THR A 8 -6.17 2.40 -7.01
C THR A 8 -7.37 2.62 -6.09
N HIS A 9 -7.27 3.64 -5.24
CA HIS A 9 -8.37 3.95 -4.31
C HIS A 9 -8.30 5.40 -3.87
N PRO A 10 -9.44 5.98 -3.44
CA PRO A 10 -9.45 7.31 -2.85
C PRO A 10 -8.93 7.27 -1.42
N VAL A 11 -8.39 8.39 -0.97
CA VAL A 11 -8.01 8.61 0.43
C VAL A 11 -8.64 9.93 0.88
N LYS A 12 -8.84 10.09 2.19
CA LYS A 12 -9.43 11.31 2.72
C LYS A 12 -8.46 12.49 2.66
N ASP A 13 -7.19 12.22 2.92
CA ASP A 13 -6.13 13.23 2.90
C ASP A 13 -4.83 12.52 2.54
N PHE A 14 -4.24 12.93 1.42
CA PHE A 14 -3.03 12.28 0.93
C PHE A 14 -1.87 12.33 1.92
N ASP A 15 -1.65 13.49 2.56
CA ASP A 15 -0.50 13.64 3.46
C ASP A 15 -0.63 12.72 4.68
N VAL A 16 -1.83 12.58 5.23
CA VAL A 16 -2.10 11.66 6.33
C VAL A 16 -1.89 10.22 5.87
N TRP A 17 -2.45 9.87 4.71
CA TRP A 17 -2.31 8.53 4.15
C TRP A 17 -0.84 8.18 3.91
N LYS A 18 -0.08 9.09 3.31
CA LYS A 18 1.33 8.87 2.99
C LYS A 18 2.16 8.69 4.25
N SER A 19 1.85 9.44 5.31
CA SER A 19 2.53 9.30 6.59
C SER A 19 2.34 7.88 7.16
N VAL A 20 1.11 7.36 7.14
CA VAL A 20 0.82 6.01 7.61
C VAL A 20 1.48 4.97 6.72
N PHE A 21 1.43 5.19 5.39
CA PHE A 21 2.06 4.31 4.42
C PHE A 21 3.56 4.17 4.69
N ASP A 22 4.24 5.30 4.94
CA ASP A 22 5.68 5.31 5.20
C ASP A 22 6.02 4.62 6.52
N LYS A 23 5.22 4.85 7.55
CA LYS A 23 5.42 4.19 8.85
C LYS A 23 5.26 2.67 8.76
N PHE A 24 4.45 2.21 7.82
CA PHE A 24 4.18 0.79 7.63
C PHE A 24 5.26 0.08 6.81
N GLU A 25 6.25 0.80 6.30
CA GLU A 25 7.29 0.22 5.45
C GLU A 25 7.98 -1.00 6.07
N PRO A 26 8.41 -0.97 7.36
CA PRO A 26 9.05 -2.16 7.94
C PRO A 26 8.14 -3.39 7.91
N VAL A 27 6.84 -3.19 8.12
CA VAL A 27 5.87 -4.30 8.08
C VAL A 27 5.71 -4.81 6.65
N ARG A 28 5.66 -3.91 5.66
CA ARG A 28 5.58 -4.31 4.26
C ARG A 28 6.81 -5.11 3.84
N LYS A 29 7.99 -4.67 4.24
CA LYS A 29 9.26 -5.36 3.93
C LYS A 29 9.30 -6.73 4.57
N GLU A 30 8.90 -6.82 5.84
CA GLU A 30 8.84 -8.09 6.55
C GLU A 30 7.85 -9.04 5.89
N GLY A 31 6.77 -8.51 5.33
CA GLY A 31 5.75 -9.28 4.62
C GLY A 31 6.15 -9.71 3.21
N GLY A 32 7.33 -9.30 2.73
CA GLY A 32 7.84 -9.73 1.43
C GLY A 32 7.79 -8.68 0.32
N GLU A 33 7.48 -7.42 0.65
CA GLU A 33 7.51 -6.34 -0.33
C GLU A 33 8.95 -6.04 -0.73
N ARG A 34 9.19 -5.95 -2.05
CA ARG A 34 10.51 -5.59 -2.59
C ARG A 34 10.59 -4.12 -2.94
N SER A 35 9.52 -3.56 -3.47
CA SER A 35 9.48 -2.15 -3.85
C SER A 35 8.04 -1.65 -3.83
N ALA A 36 7.89 -0.33 -3.74
CA ALA A 36 6.60 0.32 -3.80
C ALA A 36 6.74 1.63 -4.58
N VAL A 37 5.76 1.90 -5.43
CA VAL A 37 5.66 3.15 -6.16
C VAL A 37 4.28 3.74 -5.85
N VAL A 38 4.25 5.00 -5.42
CA VAL A 38 3.00 5.71 -5.12
C VAL A 38 2.78 6.76 -6.19
N LEU A 39 1.62 6.72 -6.82
CA LEU A 39 1.22 7.66 -7.86
C LEU A 39 -0.05 8.39 -7.42
N ARG A 40 -0.13 9.67 -7.74
CA ARG A 40 -1.35 10.48 -7.52
C ARG A 40 -1.93 10.83 -8.87
N HIS A 41 -3.25 10.85 -8.96
CA HIS A 41 -3.92 11.27 -10.18
C HIS A 41 -3.80 12.77 -10.37
N ALA A 42 -3.57 13.21 -11.60
CA ALA A 42 -3.38 14.62 -11.90
C ALA A 42 -4.63 15.45 -11.60
N ASP A 43 -5.80 14.87 -11.77
CA ASP A 43 -7.07 15.57 -11.61
C ASP A 43 -7.66 15.45 -10.20
N ASP A 44 -7.11 14.55 -9.36
CA ASP A 44 -7.62 14.32 -8.00
C ASP A 44 -6.46 13.92 -7.11
N SER A 45 -5.98 14.86 -6.30
CA SER A 45 -4.84 14.65 -5.42
C SER A 45 -5.10 13.63 -4.32
N ASN A 46 -6.35 13.26 -4.08
CA ASN A 46 -6.72 12.24 -3.09
C ASN A 46 -7.09 10.90 -3.73
N MET A 47 -6.78 10.72 -5.00
CA MET A 47 -6.88 9.43 -5.67
C MET A 47 -5.47 8.90 -5.87
N VAL A 48 -5.16 7.75 -5.28
CA VAL A 48 -3.81 7.19 -5.30
C VAL A 48 -3.79 5.83 -5.99
N THR A 49 -2.67 5.54 -6.65
CA THR A 49 -2.37 4.22 -7.18
C THR A 49 -1.06 3.77 -6.58
N VAL A 50 -1.05 2.56 -6.01
CA VAL A 50 0.15 1.97 -5.42
C VAL A 50 0.52 0.75 -6.22
N ILE A 51 1.77 0.69 -6.67
CA ILE A 51 2.32 -0.48 -7.37
C ILE A 51 3.37 -1.09 -6.46
N ASN A 52 3.11 -2.31 -6.01
CA ASN A 52 4.05 -3.04 -5.14
C ASN A 52 4.64 -4.23 -5.89
N THR A 53 5.90 -4.52 -5.62
CA THR A 53 6.57 -5.71 -6.11
C THR A 53 6.83 -6.64 -4.92
N TRP A 54 6.52 -7.93 -5.10
CA TRP A 54 6.63 -8.95 -4.05
C TRP A 54 7.46 -10.12 -4.54
N ASP A 55 7.96 -10.93 -3.60
CA ASP A 55 8.70 -12.14 -3.95
C ASP A 55 7.81 -13.13 -4.71
N THR A 56 6.58 -13.35 -4.21
CA THR A 56 5.62 -14.28 -4.81
C THR A 56 4.21 -13.74 -4.67
N ILE A 57 3.28 -14.31 -5.45
CA ILE A 57 1.85 -14.00 -5.33
C ILE A 57 1.33 -14.40 -3.95
N GLU A 58 1.76 -15.55 -3.45
CA GLU A 58 1.35 -16.04 -2.14
C GLU A 58 1.74 -15.08 -1.03
N THR A 59 2.95 -14.54 -1.10
CA THR A 59 3.44 -13.54 -0.14
C THR A 59 2.56 -12.29 -0.16
N ALA A 60 2.22 -11.80 -1.35
CA ALA A 60 1.36 -10.63 -1.50
C ALA A 60 -0.04 -10.89 -0.93
N GLN A 61 -0.63 -12.04 -1.24
CA GLN A 61 -1.96 -12.39 -0.74
C GLN A 61 -1.98 -12.50 0.78
N ALA A 62 -0.95 -13.11 1.37
CA ALA A 62 -0.84 -13.21 2.83
C ALA A 62 -0.76 -11.83 3.47
N PHE A 63 0.00 -10.92 2.87
CA PHE A 63 0.12 -9.56 3.40
C PHE A 63 -1.23 -8.84 3.39
N PHE A 64 -1.97 -8.92 2.28
CA PHE A 64 -3.25 -8.23 2.16
C PHE A 64 -4.35 -8.80 3.05
N ASN A 65 -4.13 -9.98 3.64
CA ASN A 65 -5.07 -10.57 4.60
C ASN A 65 -4.72 -10.25 6.05
N ARG A 66 -3.64 -9.52 6.31
CA ARG A 66 -3.23 -9.19 7.68
C ARG A 66 -4.19 -8.19 8.34
N GLU A 67 -4.51 -8.45 9.61
CA GLU A 67 -5.32 -7.52 10.40
C GLU A 67 -4.63 -6.17 10.61
N GLU A 68 -3.31 -6.18 10.80
CA GLU A 68 -2.56 -4.94 10.98
C GLU A 68 -2.63 -4.05 9.74
N LEU A 69 -2.75 -4.62 8.53
CA LEU A 69 -2.95 -3.83 7.33
C LEU A 69 -4.33 -3.17 7.35
N LYS A 70 -5.36 -3.91 7.73
CA LYS A 70 -6.73 -3.38 7.80
C LYS A 70 -6.82 -2.24 8.80
N THR A 71 -6.15 -2.38 9.95
CA THR A 71 -6.09 -1.33 10.97
C THR A 71 -5.36 -0.10 10.42
N ALA A 72 -4.24 -0.29 9.75
CA ALA A 72 -3.46 0.81 9.18
C ALA A 72 -4.27 1.55 8.11
N MET A 73 -5.02 0.83 7.28
CA MET A 73 -5.86 1.46 6.26
C MET A 73 -6.94 2.33 6.89
N GLY A 74 -7.54 1.88 7.99
CA GLY A 74 -8.51 2.68 8.73
C GLY A 74 -7.89 3.97 9.27
N GLU A 75 -6.68 3.91 9.83
CA GLU A 75 -5.96 5.08 10.31
C GLU A 75 -5.59 6.02 9.18
N ALA A 76 -5.28 5.47 8.01
CA ALA A 76 -4.88 6.25 6.84
C ALA A 76 -6.06 6.91 6.11
N GLY A 77 -7.29 6.64 6.51
CA GLY A 77 -8.46 7.23 5.88
C GLY A 77 -8.85 6.59 4.56
N VAL A 78 -8.64 5.30 4.44
CA VAL A 78 -9.01 4.55 3.24
C VAL A 78 -10.40 3.94 3.39
#